data_b3c409783041462c80331a67b5feeb5a
#
_entry.id   b3c409783041462c80331a67b5feeb5a
#
_cell.length_a   1.000
_cell.length_b   1.000
_cell.length_c   1.000
_cell.angle_alpha   90.00
_cell.angle_beta   90.00
_cell.angle_gamma   90.00
#
_symmetry.space_group_name_H-M   'P 1'
#
loop_
_entity.id
_entity.type
_entity.pdbx_description
1 polymer ?
#
loop_
_entity_poly.entity_id
_entity_poly.type
_entity_poly.pdbx_seq_one_letter_code
_entity_poly.pdbx_strand_id
1 'polypeptide(L)'
;KLRSEGLDVGAWQEKLAHMKLEEFWDVYEDLIVNDVNLFRLFGWAQENDLTWFQGMLLDISSPVPGLGGHIIANSELPPQMLHGGELPSYLFLGPDATWGTGTNMVGEAFRSFGALGTAIAMFLIGVWVKESYYRAHKSVYWYLMYFLLVSHALVYPRAPLLFDPRLVTWSLLLLLIVMTISKNQTRIGHWFRRIGQRKEEAPCE
;
A
#
# COMPACT_ATOMS: atom_id res chain seq x y z
N LYS A 1 -8.54 19.23 8.71
CA LYS A 1 -7.99 20.57 9.11
C LYS A 1 -6.54 20.51 9.59
N LEU A 2 -6.08 19.41 10.20
CA LEU A 2 -4.70 19.21 10.70
C LEU A 2 -3.63 19.06 9.60
N ARG A 3 -4.05 18.83 8.35
CA ARG A 3 -3.15 18.53 7.21
C ARG A 3 -2.48 19.74 6.55
N SER A 4 -2.90 20.96 6.88
CA SER A 4 -2.44 22.19 6.20
C SER A 4 -1.46 23.04 6.99
N GLU A 5 -1.23 22.73 8.25
CA GLU A 5 -0.32 23.52 9.10
C GLU A 5 0.98 22.74 9.28
N GLY A 6 2.10 23.32 8.86
CA GLY A 6 3.41 22.68 8.90
C GLY A 6 3.79 22.17 10.31
N LEU A 7 4.76 21.26 10.37
CA LEU A 7 5.27 20.60 11.57
C LEU A 7 5.95 21.61 12.55
N ASP A 8 5.17 22.48 13.14
CA ASP A 8 5.60 23.27 14.31
C ASP A 8 5.21 22.51 15.59
N VAL A 9 6.19 21.85 16.20
CA VAL A 9 6.01 21.02 17.40
C VAL A 9 5.44 21.82 18.57
N GLY A 10 5.77 23.13 18.69
CA GLY A 10 5.26 24.03 19.72
C GLY A 10 3.76 24.30 19.55
N ALA A 11 3.34 24.60 18.34
CA ALA A 11 1.93 24.80 17.99
C ALA A 11 1.10 23.52 18.18
N TRP A 12 1.69 22.35 17.97
CA TRP A 12 1.06 21.06 18.24
C TRP A 12 0.86 20.77 19.72
N GLN A 13 1.85 21.11 20.56
CA GLN A 13 1.72 20.93 22.01
C GLN A 13 0.66 21.85 22.61
N GLU A 14 0.58 23.10 22.15
CA GLU A 14 -0.46 24.05 22.57
C GLU A 14 -1.86 23.59 22.10
N LYS A 15 -1.98 23.10 20.87
CA LYS A 15 -3.22 22.56 20.33
C LYS A 15 -3.70 21.32 21.09
N LEU A 16 -2.78 20.39 21.44
CA LEU A 16 -3.09 19.21 22.24
C LEU A 16 -3.54 19.58 23.66
N ALA A 17 -2.94 20.61 24.26
CA ALA A 17 -3.32 21.09 25.60
C ALA A 17 -4.72 21.72 25.65
N HIS A 18 -5.21 22.24 24.53
CA HIS A 18 -6.54 22.87 24.39
C HIS A 18 -7.56 22.00 23.64
N MET A 19 -7.19 20.79 23.26
CA MET A 19 -8.05 19.85 22.55
C MET A 19 -9.25 19.46 23.43
N LYS A 20 -10.46 19.70 22.96
CA LYS A 20 -11.67 19.27 23.65
C LYS A 20 -11.77 17.76 23.61
N LEU A 21 -12.40 17.17 24.63
CA LEU A 21 -12.61 15.71 24.73
C LEU A 21 -13.28 15.14 23.47
N GLU A 22 -14.15 15.90 22.81
CA GLU A 22 -14.83 15.54 21.56
C GLU A 22 -13.84 15.39 20.39
N GLU A 23 -12.86 16.32 20.24
CA GLU A 23 -11.82 16.22 19.20
C GLU A 23 -10.86 15.05 19.44
N PHE A 24 -10.70 14.65 20.70
CA PHE A 24 -9.90 13.48 21.08
C PHE A 24 -10.62 12.20 20.69
N TRP A 25 -11.94 12.12 20.84
CA TRP A 25 -12.75 10.98 20.41
C TRP A 25 -12.69 10.77 18.90
N ASP A 26 -12.69 11.83 18.10
CA ASP A 26 -12.59 11.72 16.63
C ASP A 26 -11.31 10.99 16.17
N VAL A 27 -10.20 11.13 16.92
CA VAL A 27 -8.97 10.39 16.63
C VAL A 27 -9.07 8.91 17.01
N TYR A 28 -9.76 8.60 18.11
CA TYR A 28 -9.94 7.23 18.58
C TYR A 28 -11.06 6.49 17.82
N GLU A 29 -12.02 7.20 17.27
CA GLU A 29 -13.10 6.61 16.48
C GLU A 29 -12.55 5.74 15.35
N ASP A 30 -11.53 6.22 14.66
CA ASP A 30 -10.85 5.47 13.58
C ASP A 30 -10.20 4.16 14.08
N LEU A 31 -9.65 4.14 15.29
CA LEU A 31 -9.08 2.93 15.88
C LEU A 31 -10.18 1.96 16.31
N ILE A 32 -11.25 2.46 16.92
CA ILE A 32 -12.41 1.66 17.36
C ILE A 32 -13.09 1.02 16.14
N VAL A 33 -13.31 1.79 15.08
CA VAL A 33 -13.91 1.28 13.83
C VAL A 33 -13.06 0.16 13.24
N ASN A 34 -11.74 0.29 13.32
CA ASN A 34 -10.83 -0.74 12.85
C ASN A 34 -10.94 -2.05 13.63
N ASP A 35 -11.02 -1.98 14.96
CA ASP A 35 -11.22 -3.16 15.80
C ASP A 35 -12.59 -3.81 15.54
N VAL A 36 -13.63 -3.00 15.37
CA VAL A 36 -14.96 -3.49 15.01
C VAL A 36 -14.94 -4.20 13.65
N ASN A 37 -14.21 -3.68 12.68
CA ASN A 37 -14.02 -4.32 11.37
C ASN A 37 -13.31 -5.67 11.50
N LEU A 38 -12.29 -5.77 12.34
CA LEU A 38 -11.60 -7.02 12.62
C LEU A 38 -12.58 -8.09 13.16
N PHE A 39 -13.38 -7.75 14.17
CA PHE A 39 -14.36 -8.67 14.74
C PHE A 39 -15.44 -9.09 13.73
N ARG A 40 -15.88 -8.18 12.87
CA ARG A 40 -16.83 -8.49 11.79
C ARG A 40 -16.26 -9.47 10.78
N LEU A 41 -15.02 -9.27 10.37
CA LEU A 41 -14.34 -10.18 9.46
C LEU A 41 -14.16 -11.57 10.08
N PHE A 42 -13.85 -11.63 11.37
CA PHE A 42 -13.78 -12.91 12.09
C PHE A 42 -15.16 -13.60 12.18
N GLY A 43 -16.21 -12.86 12.54
CA GLY A 43 -17.57 -13.39 12.58
C GLY A 43 -18.01 -13.92 11.22
N TRP A 44 -17.80 -13.12 10.16
CA TRP A 44 -18.11 -13.53 8.80
C TRP A 44 -17.36 -14.80 8.38
N ALA A 45 -16.07 -14.89 8.68
CA ALA A 45 -15.23 -16.05 8.33
C ALA A 45 -15.57 -17.33 9.13
N GLN A 46 -16.26 -17.22 10.26
CA GLN A 46 -16.77 -18.37 11.02
C GLN A 46 -18.06 -18.94 10.45
N GLU A 47 -18.84 -18.10 9.77
CA GLU A 47 -20.14 -18.46 9.19
C GLU A 47 -20.06 -18.82 7.71
N ASN A 48 -18.95 -18.49 7.05
CA ASN A 48 -18.74 -18.68 5.62
C ASN A 48 -17.46 -19.47 5.35
N ASP A 49 -17.37 -20.01 4.14
CA ASP A 49 -16.15 -20.68 3.67
C ASP A 49 -15.00 -19.69 3.48
N LEU A 50 -13.76 -20.18 3.61
CA LEU A 50 -12.57 -19.39 3.39
C LEU A 50 -12.51 -18.90 1.93
N THR A 51 -12.14 -17.66 1.74
CA THR A 51 -12.09 -17.04 0.40
C THR A 51 -10.85 -17.40 -0.42
N TRP A 52 -9.87 -18.09 0.16
CA TRP A 52 -8.68 -18.62 -0.51
C TRP A 52 -8.05 -17.66 -1.52
N PHE A 53 -7.35 -16.63 -1.10
CA PHE A 53 -6.69 -15.64 -1.97
C PHE A 53 -7.58 -14.79 -2.88
N GLN A 54 -8.86 -15.09 -3.10
CA GLN A 54 -9.66 -14.40 -4.12
C GLN A 54 -9.68 -12.88 -3.92
N GLY A 55 -9.91 -12.41 -2.70
CA GLY A 55 -9.86 -10.98 -2.38
C GLY A 55 -8.47 -10.38 -2.58
N MET A 56 -7.43 -11.07 -2.11
CA MET A 56 -6.04 -10.61 -2.28
C MET A 56 -5.61 -10.59 -3.75
N LEU A 57 -6.04 -11.58 -4.56
CA LEU A 57 -5.77 -11.59 -6.00
C LEU A 57 -6.44 -10.42 -6.71
N LEU A 58 -7.65 -10.06 -6.30
CA LEU A 58 -8.36 -8.91 -6.83
C LEU A 58 -7.58 -7.62 -6.53
N ASP A 59 -7.14 -7.44 -5.28
CA ASP A 59 -6.37 -6.28 -4.88
C ASP A 59 -4.99 -6.21 -5.58
N ILE A 60 -4.28 -7.35 -5.65
CA ILE A 60 -2.98 -7.45 -6.35
C ILE A 60 -3.13 -7.20 -7.86
N SER A 61 -4.26 -7.58 -8.45
CA SER A 61 -4.53 -7.36 -9.88
C SER A 61 -4.85 -5.90 -10.22
N SER A 62 -5.08 -5.07 -9.22
CA SER A 62 -5.54 -3.67 -9.37
C SER A 62 -4.67 -2.77 -10.26
N PRO A 63 -3.33 -2.97 -10.41
CA PRO A 63 -2.51 -2.19 -11.35
C PRO A 63 -2.80 -2.50 -12.83
N VAL A 64 -3.39 -3.67 -13.12
CA VAL A 64 -3.62 -4.13 -14.50
C VAL A 64 -5.08 -3.87 -14.89
N PRO A 65 -5.35 -2.95 -15.82
CA PRO A 65 -6.72 -2.64 -16.26
C PRO A 65 -7.43 -3.90 -16.80
N GLY A 66 -8.65 -4.14 -16.35
CA GLY A 66 -9.52 -5.23 -16.80
C GLY A 66 -9.30 -6.58 -16.10
N LEU A 67 -8.13 -6.82 -15.46
CA LEU A 67 -7.86 -8.10 -14.80
C LEU A 67 -8.77 -8.33 -13.60
N GLY A 68 -9.03 -7.28 -12.81
CA GLY A 68 -9.98 -7.35 -11.69
C GLY A 68 -11.40 -7.73 -12.14
N GLY A 69 -11.87 -7.19 -13.26
CA GLY A 69 -13.16 -7.56 -13.85
C GLY A 69 -13.26 -9.04 -14.22
N HIS A 70 -12.17 -9.62 -14.70
CA HIS A 70 -12.09 -11.06 -14.98
C HIS A 70 -12.19 -11.92 -13.72
N ILE A 71 -11.53 -11.50 -12.64
CA ILE A 71 -11.59 -12.20 -11.33
C ILE A 71 -13.01 -12.17 -10.78
N ILE A 72 -13.64 -10.99 -10.81
CA ILE A 72 -15.03 -10.81 -10.35
C ILE A 72 -15.98 -11.68 -11.16
N ALA A 73 -15.87 -11.67 -12.48
CA ALA A 73 -16.76 -12.43 -13.37
C ALA A 73 -16.67 -13.97 -13.18
N ASN A 74 -15.53 -14.46 -12.69
CA ASN A 74 -15.32 -15.90 -12.43
C ASN A 74 -15.47 -16.27 -10.95
N SER A 75 -15.87 -15.34 -10.09
CA SER A 75 -16.10 -15.60 -8.67
C SER A 75 -17.56 -15.92 -8.41
N GLU A 76 -17.82 -16.86 -7.49
CA GLU A 76 -19.15 -17.16 -6.98
C GLU A 76 -19.63 -16.11 -5.95
N LEU A 77 -18.70 -15.30 -5.42
CA LEU A 77 -19.03 -14.27 -4.43
C LEU A 77 -19.42 -12.94 -5.10
N PRO A 78 -20.35 -12.20 -4.52
CA PRO A 78 -20.67 -10.84 -4.95
C PRO A 78 -19.42 -9.93 -4.90
N PRO A 79 -19.27 -8.95 -5.81
CA PRO A 79 -18.11 -8.05 -5.84
C PRO A 79 -17.80 -7.39 -4.50
N GLN A 80 -18.82 -6.98 -3.75
CA GLN A 80 -18.71 -6.33 -2.45
C GLN A 80 -18.12 -7.27 -1.37
N MET A 81 -18.31 -8.58 -1.55
CA MET A 81 -17.75 -9.59 -0.64
C MET A 81 -16.34 -10.03 -1.04
N LEU A 82 -15.94 -9.78 -2.28
CA LEU A 82 -14.59 -10.06 -2.76
C LEU A 82 -13.58 -9.00 -2.32
N HIS A 83 -13.94 -7.74 -2.47
CA HIS A 83 -13.07 -6.63 -2.08
C HIS A 83 -12.90 -6.56 -0.57
N GLY A 84 -11.64 -6.73 -0.12
CA GLY A 84 -11.32 -6.65 1.30
C GLY A 84 -11.70 -5.32 1.94
N GLY A 85 -11.55 -4.22 1.22
CA GLY A 85 -11.93 -2.89 1.69
C GLY A 85 -13.43 -2.64 1.74
N GLU A 86 -14.24 -3.38 0.99
CA GLU A 86 -15.68 -3.17 0.87
C GLU A 86 -16.50 -4.07 1.81
N LEU A 87 -16.02 -5.28 2.09
CA LEU A 87 -16.75 -6.24 2.91
C LEU A 87 -17.16 -5.70 4.30
N PRO A 88 -16.26 -5.11 5.12
CA PRO A 88 -16.68 -4.57 6.41
C PRO A 88 -17.73 -3.46 6.27
N SER A 89 -17.61 -2.64 5.24
CA SER A 89 -18.59 -1.59 4.95
C SER A 89 -19.94 -2.18 4.54
N TYR A 90 -19.93 -3.19 3.68
CA TYR A 90 -21.12 -3.93 3.27
C TYR A 90 -21.82 -4.59 4.48
N LEU A 91 -21.06 -5.24 5.37
CA LEU A 91 -21.59 -5.89 6.57
C LEU A 91 -22.18 -4.89 7.59
N PHE A 92 -21.66 -3.66 7.61
CA PHE A 92 -22.10 -2.63 8.55
C PHE A 92 -23.18 -1.73 8.02
N LEU A 93 -23.04 -1.26 6.78
CA LEU A 93 -23.90 -0.23 6.19
C LEU A 93 -24.91 -0.82 5.19
N GLY A 94 -24.72 -2.09 4.81
CA GLY A 94 -25.56 -2.73 3.80
C GLY A 94 -25.08 -2.48 2.36
N PRO A 95 -25.87 -2.96 1.37
CA PRO A 95 -25.51 -2.92 -0.05
C PRO A 95 -25.41 -1.50 -0.64
N ASP A 96 -26.07 -0.54 -0.03
CA ASP A 96 -26.15 0.85 -0.51
C ASP A 96 -25.11 1.77 0.16
N ALA A 97 -24.07 1.20 0.75
CA ALA A 97 -23.02 1.97 1.42
C ALA A 97 -22.35 2.96 0.47
N THR A 98 -22.42 4.25 0.77
CA THR A 98 -21.80 5.33 -0.01
C THR A 98 -20.42 5.70 0.51
N TRP A 99 -20.00 5.17 1.64
CA TRP A 99 -18.68 5.39 2.24
C TRP A 99 -18.14 4.09 2.84
N GLY A 100 -16.82 4.00 3.02
CA GLY A 100 -16.15 2.79 3.48
C GLY A 100 -15.63 2.94 4.91
N THR A 101 -15.84 1.92 5.73
CA THR A 101 -15.27 1.83 7.09
C THR A 101 -13.80 1.41 7.09
N GLY A 102 -13.26 1.09 5.90
CA GLY A 102 -11.96 0.45 5.77
C GLY A 102 -12.03 -1.04 6.07
N THR A 103 -10.89 -1.65 6.23
CA THR A 103 -10.74 -3.08 6.54
C THR A 103 -9.64 -3.29 7.56
N ASN A 104 -9.24 -4.54 7.77
CA ASN A 104 -8.12 -4.88 8.65
C ASN A 104 -7.30 -6.01 8.01
N MET A 105 -5.99 -5.82 7.85
CA MET A 105 -5.10 -6.78 7.21
C MET A 105 -5.13 -8.17 7.89
N VAL A 106 -5.21 -8.20 9.23
CA VAL A 106 -5.28 -9.45 9.98
C VAL A 106 -6.63 -10.15 9.73
N GLY A 107 -7.73 -9.39 9.70
CA GLY A 107 -9.06 -9.88 9.37
C GLY A 107 -9.15 -10.43 7.94
N GLU A 108 -8.53 -9.76 6.98
CA GLU A 108 -8.44 -10.22 5.60
C GLU A 108 -7.64 -11.52 5.45
N ALA A 109 -6.52 -11.62 6.16
CA ALA A 109 -5.74 -12.85 6.18
C ALA A 109 -6.54 -14.00 6.86
N PHE A 110 -7.28 -13.69 7.92
CA PHE A 110 -8.11 -14.68 8.61
C PHE A 110 -9.25 -15.17 7.72
N ARG A 111 -9.94 -14.29 7.04
CA ARG A 111 -10.98 -14.62 6.06
C ARG A 111 -10.44 -15.48 4.91
N SER A 112 -9.21 -15.22 4.49
CA SER A 112 -8.59 -15.94 3.37
C SER A 112 -8.05 -17.32 3.76
N PHE A 113 -7.46 -17.46 4.95
CA PHE A 113 -6.62 -18.62 5.29
C PHE A 113 -6.93 -19.23 6.67
N GLY A 114 -7.86 -18.67 7.42
CA GLY A 114 -8.13 -19.07 8.81
C GLY A 114 -6.99 -18.69 9.78
N ALA A 115 -7.09 -19.15 11.02
CA ALA A 115 -6.15 -18.74 12.09
C ALA A 115 -4.69 -19.12 11.81
N LEU A 116 -4.44 -20.37 11.40
CA LEU A 116 -3.07 -20.84 11.12
C LEU A 116 -2.46 -20.12 9.94
N GLY A 117 -3.23 -19.95 8.85
CA GLY A 117 -2.77 -19.24 7.67
C GLY A 117 -2.50 -17.76 7.95
N THR A 118 -3.30 -17.12 8.81
CA THR A 118 -3.03 -15.75 9.28
C THR A 118 -1.70 -15.65 10.00
N ALA A 119 -1.43 -16.56 10.95
CA ALA A 119 -0.17 -16.56 11.68
C ALA A 119 1.04 -16.71 10.73
N ILE A 120 0.95 -17.62 9.75
CA ILE A 120 1.99 -17.80 8.73
C ILE A 120 2.13 -16.54 7.87
N ALA A 121 1.03 -15.95 7.39
CA ALA A 121 1.04 -14.75 6.57
C ALA A 121 1.70 -13.58 7.30
N MET A 122 1.32 -13.32 8.56
CA MET A 122 1.91 -12.24 9.37
C MET A 122 3.39 -12.48 9.64
N PHE A 123 3.82 -13.73 9.88
CA PHE A 123 5.22 -14.09 10.02
C PHE A 123 6.02 -13.79 8.73
N LEU A 124 5.52 -14.20 7.57
CA LEU A 124 6.17 -13.96 6.29
C LEU A 124 6.27 -12.45 5.96
N ILE A 125 5.24 -11.70 6.29
CA ILE A 125 5.24 -10.24 6.18
C ILE A 125 6.35 -9.64 7.07
N GLY A 126 6.47 -10.07 8.31
CA GLY A 126 7.53 -9.61 9.21
C GLY A 126 8.93 -9.92 8.69
N VAL A 127 9.13 -11.12 8.14
CA VAL A 127 10.39 -11.51 7.48
C VAL A 127 10.68 -10.61 6.29
N TRP A 128 9.69 -10.34 5.45
CA TRP A 128 9.85 -9.47 4.26
C TRP A 128 10.20 -8.03 4.62
N VAL A 129 9.53 -7.44 5.61
CA VAL A 129 9.84 -6.09 6.12
C VAL A 129 11.28 -6.05 6.65
N LYS A 130 11.68 -7.04 7.47
CA LYS A 130 13.04 -7.16 7.98
C LYS A 130 14.07 -7.23 6.86
N GLU A 131 13.85 -8.11 5.88
CA GLU A 131 14.77 -8.30 4.76
C GLU A 131 14.88 -7.04 3.89
N SER A 132 13.76 -6.36 3.66
CA SER A 132 13.72 -5.07 2.95
C SER A 132 14.53 -4.01 3.66
N TYR A 133 14.46 -3.93 4.99
CA TYR A 133 15.28 -3.02 5.79
C TYR A 133 16.79 -3.30 5.62
N TYR A 134 17.23 -4.55 5.77
CA TYR A 134 18.64 -4.90 5.63
C TYR A 134 19.19 -4.67 4.22
N ARG A 135 18.35 -4.83 3.21
CA ARG A 135 18.74 -4.60 1.80
C ARG A 135 18.61 -3.15 1.36
N ALA A 136 17.89 -2.32 2.09
CA ALA A 136 17.67 -0.91 1.76
C ALA A 136 18.99 -0.15 1.57
N HIS A 137 20.02 -0.47 2.36
CA HIS A 137 21.34 0.15 2.23
C HIS A 137 22.16 -0.30 1.01
N LYS A 138 21.72 -1.37 0.33
CA LYS A 138 22.47 -1.98 -0.78
C LYS A 138 21.93 -1.59 -2.15
N SER A 139 20.65 -1.17 -2.23
CA SER A 139 19.99 -0.91 -3.51
C SER A 139 18.86 0.09 -3.38
N VAL A 140 18.80 1.01 -4.35
CA VAL A 140 17.71 2.00 -4.45
C VAL A 140 16.33 1.35 -4.54
N TYR A 141 16.22 0.21 -5.20
CA TYR A 141 14.95 -0.55 -5.27
C TYR A 141 14.51 -1.06 -3.90
N TRP A 142 15.44 -1.61 -3.11
CA TRP A 142 15.13 -2.08 -1.76
C TRP A 142 14.85 -0.91 -0.80
N TYR A 143 15.56 0.20 -0.97
CA TYR A 143 15.28 1.42 -0.21
C TYR A 143 13.85 1.94 -0.51
N LEU A 144 13.48 2.03 -1.79
CA LEU A 144 12.13 2.43 -2.19
C LEU A 144 11.07 1.46 -1.64
N MET A 145 11.31 0.15 -1.78
CA MET A 145 10.39 -0.87 -1.26
C MET A 145 10.21 -0.73 0.25
N TYR A 146 11.30 -0.62 1.01
CA TYR A 146 11.24 -0.42 2.45
C TYR A 146 10.51 0.88 2.83
N PHE A 147 10.81 1.98 2.12
CA PHE A 147 10.13 3.26 2.33
C PHE A 147 8.61 3.15 2.10
N LEU A 148 8.19 2.49 1.02
CA LEU A 148 6.78 2.25 0.73
C LEU A 148 6.12 1.38 1.81
N LEU A 149 6.78 0.33 2.29
CA LEU A 149 6.29 -0.51 3.37
C LEU A 149 6.12 0.29 4.67
N VAL A 150 7.11 1.09 5.07
CA VAL A 150 7.06 1.88 6.30
C VAL A 150 6.02 3.00 6.21
N SER A 151 5.95 3.70 5.07
CA SER A 151 4.95 4.74 4.88
C SER A 151 3.51 4.18 4.94
N HIS A 152 3.32 2.95 4.50
CA HIS A 152 2.03 2.27 4.56
C HIS A 152 1.72 1.69 5.96
N ALA A 153 2.74 1.47 6.79
CA ALA A 153 2.59 0.89 8.13
C ALA A 153 1.60 1.66 9.02
N LEU A 154 1.52 2.98 8.84
CA LEU A 154 0.56 3.84 9.55
C LEU A 154 -0.90 3.57 9.14
N VAL A 155 -1.11 2.97 7.98
CA VAL A 155 -2.44 2.70 7.41
C VAL A 155 -2.80 1.20 7.48
N TYR A 156 -1.85 0.32 7.89
CA TYR A 156 -2.07 -1.13 7.98
C TYR A 156 -3.32 -1.55 8.75
N PRO A 157 -3.66 -0.91 9.86
CA PRO A 157 -4.89 -1.26 10.53
C PRO A 157 -6.14 -1.13 9.68
N ARG A 158 -6.11 -0.30 8.63
CA ARG A 158 -7.26 0.00 7.75
C ARG A 158 -7.07 -0.46 6.30
N ALA A 159 -6.02 -1.21 6.01
CA ALA A 159 -5.69 -1.67 4.67
C ALA A 159 -5.88 -3.19 4.54
N PRO A 160 -6.34 -3.69 3.37
CA PRO A 160 -6.47 -5.11 3.12
C PRO A 160 -5.13 -5.82 2.91
N LEU A 161 -4.12 -5.08 2.49
CA LEU A 161 -2.79 -5.57 2.16
C LEU A 161 -1.70 -4.73 2.83
N LEU A 162 -0.51 -5.33 2.95
CA LEU A 162 0.70 -4.70 3.47
C LEU A 162 1.14 -3.46 2.68
N PHE A 163 0.77 -3.38 1.43
CA PHE A 163 1.10 -2.30 0.50
C PHE A 163 -0.02 -2.09 -0.51
N ASP A 164 -0.11 -0.89 -1.06
CA ASP A 164 -0.95 -0.63 -2.22
C ASP A 164 -0.24 -1.13 -3.48
N PRO A 165 -0.74 -2.19 -4.15
CA PRO A 165 -0.11 -2.74 -5.34
C PRO A 165 0.01 -1.72 -6.48
N ARG A 166 -0.93 -0.78 -6.60
CA ARG A 166 -0.88 0.30 -7.59
C ARG A 166 0.28 1.24 -7.30
N LEU A 167 0.36 1.71 -6.06
CA LEU A 167 1.43 2.61 -5.63
C LEU A 167 2.80 2.00 -5.84
N VAL A 168 2.98 0.74 -5.43
CA VAL A 168 4.25 0.03 -5.60
C VAL A 168 4.60 -0.15 -7.08
N THR A 169 3.66 -0.62 -7.90
CA THR A 169 3.89 -0.86 -9.33
C THR A 169 4.26 0.42 -10.06
N TRP A 170 3.50 1.49 -9.86
CA TRP A 170 3.77 2.78 -10.52
C TRP A 170 5.06 3.43 -10.02
N SER A 171 5.39 3.32 -8.73
CA SER A 171 6.65 3.83 -8.18
C SER A 171 7.87 3.10 -8.74
N LEU A 172 7.81 1.77 -8.86
CA LEU A 172 8.89 0.97 -9.46
C LEU A 172 9.04 1.26 -10.95
N LEU A 173 7.93 1.42 -11.68
CA LEU A 173 7.94 1.77 -13.09
C LEU A 173 8.55 3.16 -13.32
N LEU A 174 8.17 4.14 -12.52
CA LEU A 174 8.73 5.49 -12.57
C LEU A 174 10.24 5.46 -12.28
N LEU A 175 10.67 4.73 -11.24
CA LEU A 175 12.08 4.55 -10.92
C LEU A 175 12.85 3.95 -12.09
N LEU A 176 12.31 2.93 -12.73
CA LEU A 176 12.91 2.27 -13.90
C LEU A 176 13.05 3.24 -15.08
N ILE A 177 12.04 4.05 -15.35
CA ILE A 177 12.07 5.10 -16.38
C ILE A 177 13.18 6.11 -16.07
N VAL A 178 13.22 6.66 -14.86
CA VAL A 178 14.21 7.65 -14.44
C VAL A 178 15.64 7.10 -14.55
N MET A 179 15.85 5.86 -14.10
CA MET A 179 17.17 5.20 -14.21
C MET A 179 17.59 4.97 -15.66
N THR A 180 16.64 4.63 -16.55
CA THR A 180 16.90 4.43 -17.97
C THR A 180 17.27 5.74 -18.65
N ILE A 181 16.55 6.82 -18.38
CA ILE A 181 16.84 8.16 -18.89
C ILE A 181 18.22 8.63 -18.38
N SER A 182 18.50 8.48 -17.09
CA SER A 182 19.79 8.87 -16.50
C SER A 182 20.98 8.14 -17.14
N LYS A 183 20.86 6.82 -17.36
CA LYS A 183 21.88 6.05 -18.07
C LYS A 183 22.08 6.51 -19.51
N ASN A 184 21.01 6.88 -20.21
CA ASN A 184 21.10 7.37 -21.58
C ASN A 184 21.73 8.76 -21.65
N GLN A 185 21.43 9.66 -20.70
CA GLN A 185 22.07 10.97 -20.63
C GLN A 185 23.58 10.88 -20.43
N THR A 186 24.07 9.98 -19.58
CA THR A 186 25.51 9.75 -19.41
C THR A 186 26.15 9.22 -20.70
N ARG A 187 25.51 8.34 -21.44
CA ARG A 187 26.00 7.85 -22.76
C ARG A 187 26.05 8.96 -23.79
N ILE A 188 25.01 9.78 -23.88
CA ILE A 188 24.94 10.92 -24.81
C ILE A 188 26.03 11.96 -24.47
N GLY A 189 26.22 12.29 -23.20
CA GLY A 189 27.27 13.20 -22.75
C GLY A 189 28.68 12.71 -23.08
N HIS A 190 28.96 11.40 -22.99
CA HIS A 190 30.20 10.80 -23.43
C HIS A 190 30.39 10.85 -24.95
N TRP A 191 29.30 10.65 -25.71
CA TRP A 191 29.35 10.73 -27.17
C TRP A 191 29.67 12.16 -27.66
N PHE A 192 29.01 13.18 -27.10
CA PHE A 192 29.32 14.59 -27.43
C PHE A 192 30.74 15.00 -27.07
N ARG A 193 31.27 14.55 -25.93
CA ARG A 193 32.68 14.80 -25.57
C ARG A 193 33.68 14.19 -26.57
N ARG A 194 33.42 12.98 -27.06
CA ARG A 194 34.25 12.32 -28.08
C ARG A 194 34.24 13.08 -29.43
N ILE A 195 33.09 13.63 -29.82
CA ILE A 195 33.00 14.43 -31.05
C ILE A 195 33.76 15.75 -30.90
N GLY A 196 33.67 16.40 -29.74
CA GLY A 196 34.42 17.63 -29.45
C GLY A 196 35.95 17.42 -29.55
N GLN A 197 36.45 16.34 -28.93
CA GLN A 197 37.90 16.02 -28.98
C GLN A 197 38.41 15.71 -30.39
N ARG A 198 37.64 15.06 -31.25
CA ARG A 198 38.02 14.79 -32.66
C ARG A 198 38.17 16.06 -33.51
N LYS A 199 37.46 17.15 -33.15
CA LYS A 199 37.58 18.42 -33.88
C LYS A 199 38.84 19.21 -33.53
N GLU A 200 39.37 19.01 -32.32
CA GLU A 200 40.61 19.65 -31.88
C GLU A 200 41.88 18.95 -32.42
N GLU A 201 41.77 17.66 -32.79
CA GLU A 201 42.89 16.88 -33.34
C GLU A 201 43.03 16.96 -34.88
N ALA A 202 42.11 17.66 -35.56
CA ALA A 202 42.24 17.84 -37.01
C ALA A 202 43.38 18.82 -37.32
N PRO A 203 44.46 18.37 -37.97
CA PRO A 203 45.57 19.24 -38.32
C PRO A 203 45.09 20.34 -39.28
N CYS A 204 45.47 21.59 -38.98
CA CYS A 204 45.34 22.69 -39.93
C CYS A 204 46.33 22.45 -41.09
N GLU A 205 45.81 21.96 -42.23
CA GLU A 205 46.50 21.98 -43.50
C GLU A 205 46.40 23.35 -44.15
#